data_f625c1b73dde151143f0afb508f61375
#
_entry.id   f625c1b73dde151143f0afb508f61375
#
_cell.length_a   1.000
_cell.length_b   1.000
_cell.length_c   1.000
_cell.angle_alpha   90.00
_cell.angle_beta   90.00
_cell.angle_gamma   90.00
#
_symmetry.space_group_name_H-M   'P 1'
#
loop_
_entity.id
_entity.type
_entity.pdbx_description
1 polymer ?
#
loop_
_entity_poly.entity_id
_entity_poly.type
_entity_poly.pdbx_seq_one_letter_code
_entity_poly.pdbx_strand_id
1 'polypeptide(L)'
;FIVRVDSDDYVNRNFLNLLSLYLETNEECNAVACDYLLVDDKENLISRENCIDNPIGCGILFKKDSMHKTGLYDEKFRYHEDSDFRLRFEKDFKIDRLKIPLYRYRRHNTNITNNTIKMNIYKERLNKKHNLFSNTKE
;
A
#
# COMPACT_ATOMS: atom_id res chain seq x y z
N PHE A 1 -9.48 7.89 -11.35
CA PHE A 1 -8.87 7.05 -10.30
C PHE A 1 -7.55 6.47 -10.76
N ILE A 2 -6.65 6.16 -9.80
CA ILE A 2 -5.36 5.50 -10.05
C ILE A 2 -5.21 4.35 -9.05
N VAL A 3 -4.76 3.20 -9.55
CA VAL A 3 -4.45 2.02 -8.73
C VAL A 3 -3.16 1.37 -9.22
N ARG A 4 -2.39 0.82 -8.29
CA ARG A 4 -1.21 0.00 -8.59
C ARG A 4 -1.55 -1.48 -8.35
N VAL A 5 -1.19 -2.31 -9.31
CA VAL A 5 -1.16 -3.77 -9.18
C VAL A 5 0.24 -4.21 -9.59
N ASP A 6 0.92 -4.97 -8.76
CA ASP A 6 2.25 -5.46 -9.06
C ASP A 6 2.18 -6.63 -10.05
N SER A 7 3.20 -6.80 -10.88
CA SER A 7 3.19 -7.73 -12.02
C SER A 7 3.18 -9.21 -11.64
N ASP A 8 3.55 -9.52 -10.40
CA ASP A 8 3.56 -10.86 -9.81
C ASP A 8 2.31 -11.15 -8.97
N ASP A 9 1.43 -10.17 -8.83
CA ASP A 9 0.19 -10.26 -8.07
C ASP A 9 -1.05 -10.38 -8.98
N TYR A 10 -2.21 -10.63 -8.39
CA TYR A 10 -3.47 -10.64 -9.11
C TYR A 10 -4.65 -10.19 -8.24
N VAL A 11 -5.75 -9.86 -8.90
CA VAL A 11 -6.91 -9.25 -8.24
C VAL A 11 -8.21 -10.01 -8.53
N ASN A 12 -9.18 -9.87 -7.64
CA ASN A 12 -10.52 -10.35 -7.87
C ASN A 12 -11.16 -9.62 -9.06
N ARG A 13 -12.00 -10.31 -9.84
CA ARG A 13 -12.71 -9.71 -10.99
C ARG A 13 -13.52 -8.45 -10.66
N ASN A 14 -13.97 -8.31 -9.43
CA ASN A 14 -14.75 -7.16 -8.96
C ASN A 14 -13.88 -6.08 -8.29
N PHE A 15 -12.56 -6.22 -8.32
CA PHE A 15 -11.63 -5.34 -7.61
C PHE A 15 -11.85 -3.86 -7.95
N LEU A 16 -11.78 -3.50 -9.22
CA LEU A 16 -11.98 -2.11 -9.64
C LEU A 16 -13.40 -1.63 -9.39
N ASN A 17 -14.40 -2.46 -9.71
CA ASN A 17 -15.81 -2.08 -9.54
C ASN A 17 -16.16 -1.76 -8.08
N LEU A 18 -15.69 -2.58 -7.13
CA LEU A 18 -16.03 -2.37 -5.73
C LEU A 18 -15.26 -1.18 -5.13
N LEU A 19 -13.99 -1.00 -5.51
CA LEU A 19 -13.22 0.15 -5.03
C LEU A 19 -13.71 1.47 -5.64
N SER A 20 -14.03 1.50 -6.94
CA SER A 20 -14.56 2.72 -7.56
C SER A 20 -15.94 3.07 -7.02
N LEU A 21 -16.84 2.09 -6.89
CA LEU A 21 -18.14 2.31 -6.28
C LEU A 21 -18.03 2.88 -4.87
N TYR A 22 -17.08 2.37 -4.07
CA TYR A 22 -16.84 2.89 -2.74
C TYR A 22 -16.45 4.38 -2.78
N LEU A 23 -15.52 4.78 -3.64
CA LEU A 23 -15.09 6.18 -3.76
C LEU A 23 -16.15 7.09 -4.39
N GLU A 24 -17.01 6.57 -5.24
CA GLU A 24 -18.12 7.31 -5.85
C GLU A 24 -19.26 7.56 -4.86
N THR A 25 -19.49 6.63 -3.95
CA THR A 25 -20.56 6.74 -2.93
C THR A 25 -20.10 7.41 -1.64
N ASN A 26 -18.80 7.61 -1.46
CA ASN A 26 -18.20 8.29 -0.30
C ASN A 26 -17.34 9.48 -0.79
N GLU A 27 -18.00 10.60 -1.08
CA GLU A 27 -17.39 11.77 -1.73
C GLU A 27 -16.21 12.35 -0.92
N GLU A 28 -16.26 12.28 0.40
CA GLU A 28 -15.21 12.75 1.30
C GLU A 28 -13.97 11.86 1.33
N CYS A 29 -14.10 10.61 0.87
CA CYS A 29 -13.00 9.67 0.82
C CYS A 29 -12.07 9.96 -0.36
N ASN A 30 -10.76 9.98 -0.11
CA ASN A 30 -9.75 10.31 -1.13
C ASN A 30 -9.03 9.08 -1.67
N ALA A 31 -8.99 8.01 -0.89
CA ALA A 31 -8.45 6.72 -1.28
C ALA A 31 -9.11 5.59 -0.50
N VAL A 32 -9.21 4.41 -1.09
CA VAL A 32 -9.70 3.20 -0.44
C VAL A 32 -8.75 2.03 -0.69
N ALA A 33 -8.38 1.34 0.37
CA ALA A 33 -7.61 0.10 0.33
C ALA A 33 -8.51 -1.10 0.60
N CYS A 34 -8.32 -2.20 -0.10
CA CYS A 34 -8.99 -3.45 0.23
C CYS A 34 -8.09 -4.35 1.09
N ASP A 35 -8.70 -5.23 1.88
CA ASP A 35 -7.98 -6.35 2.48
C ASP A 35 -7.39 -7.24 1.39
N TYR A 36 -6.38 -8.04 1.74
CA TYR A 36 -5.74 -8.91 0.78
C TYR A 36 -5.50 -10.32 1.34
N LEU A 37 -5.27 -11.23 0.43
CA LEU A 37 -4.83 -12.58 0.75
C LEU A 37 -3.34 -12.69 0.43
N LEU A 38 -2.57 -13.17 1.39
CA LEU A 38 -1.20 -13.58 1.18
C LEU A 38 -1.22 -15.01 0.64
N VAL A 39 -0.59 -15.24 -0.50
CA VAL A 39 -0.55 -16.55 -1.16
C VAL A 39 0.90 -16.95 -1.49
N ASP A 40 1.17 -18.23 -1.57
CA ASP A 40 2.46 -18.76 -2.00
C ASP A 40 2.57 -18.85 -3.53
N ASP A 41 3.71 -19.37 -4.03
CA ASP A 41 3.96 -19.57 -5.47
C ASP A 41 2.98 -20.53 -6.14
N LYS A 42 2.32 -21.39 -5.36
CA LYS A 42 1.33 -22.37 -5.83
C LYS A 42 -0.10 -21.88 -5.62
N GLU A 43 -0.28 -20.61 -5.26
CA GLU A 43 -1.56 -19.98 -4.98
C GLU A 43 -2.28 -20.52 -3.72
N ASN A 44 -1.58 -21.27 -2.86
CA ASN A 44 -2.14 -21.66 -1.58
C ASN A 44 -2.25 -20.45 -0.65
N LEU A 45 -3.38 -20.37 0.05
CA LEU A 45 -3.60 -19.31 1.04
C LEU A 45 -2.65 -19.48 2.23
N ILE A 46 -1.88 -18.42 2.52
CA ILE A 46 -1.05 -18.32 3.73
C ILE A 46 -1.85 -17.62 4.84
N SER A 47 -2.38 -16.43 4.54
CA SER A 47 -3.16 -15.63 5.49
C SER A 47 -4.08 -14.64 4.80
N ARG A 48 -5.04 -14.10 5.56
CA ARG A 48 -5.82 -12.92 5.19
C ARG A 48 -5.32 -11.74 6.01
N GLU A 49 -5.00 -10.66 5.33
CA GLU A 49 -4.41 -9.49 5.93
C GLU A 49 -5.35 -8.28 5.93
N ASN A 50 -5.29 -7.53 7.02
CA ASN A 50 -5.90 -6.22 7.15
C ASN A 50 -4.98 -5.18 6.52
N CYS A 51 -5.46 -4.49 5.50
CA CYS A 51 -4.66 -3.50 4.75
C CYS A 51 -4.28 -2.24 5.54
N ILE A 52 -4.86 -2.02 6.71
CA ILE A 52 -4.49 -0.89 7.59
C ILE A 52 -3.38 -1.32 8.56
N ASP A 53 -3.52 -2.49 9.16
CA ASP A 53 -2.54 -3.01 10.13
C ASP A 53 -1.27 -3.51 9.43
N ASN A 54 -1.44 -4.12 8.26
CA ASN A 54 -0.36 -4.62 7.40
C ASN A 54 -0.43 -3.96 6.02
N PRO A 55 -0.05 -2.68 5.88
CA PRO A 55 -0.17 -1.94 4.62
C PRO A 55 0.80 -2.46 3.56
N ILE A 56 0.30 -2.53 2.33
CA ILE A 56 1.10 -2.78 1.12
C ILE A 56 0.94 -1.62 0.14
N GLY A 57 1.87 -1.47 -0.80
CA GLY A 57 1.87 -0.37 -1.78
C GLY A 57 0.85 -0.53 -2.92
N CYS A 58 0.25 -1.70 -3.04
CA CYS A 58 -0.75 -2.05 -4.04
C CYS A 58 -2.13 -2.27 -3.40
N GLY A 59 -3.15 -2.47 -4.22
CA GLY A 59 -4.51 -2.70 -3.72
C GLY A 59 -5.21 -1.46 -3.14
N ILE A 60 -4.68 -0.27 -3.41
CA ILE A 60 -5.24 1.02 -2.99
C ILE A 60 -5.69 1.78 -4.24
N LEU A 61 -6.96 2.18 -4.29
CA LEU A 61 -7.49 3.06 -5.33
C LEU A 61 -7.50 4.51 -4.82
N PHE A 62 -6.85 5.40 -5.54
CA PHE A 62 -6.74 6.82 -5.22
C PHE A 62 -7.58 7.69 -6.14
N LYS A 63 -8.20 8.75 -5.63
CA LYS A 63 -8.64 9.87 -6.46
C LYS A 63 -7.40 10.55 -7.05
N LYS A 64 -7.37 10.71 -8.38
CA LYS A 64 -6.21 11.23 -9.11
C LYS A 64 -5.75 12.59 -8.57
N ASP A 65 -6.70 13.48 -8.28
CA ASP A 65 -6.40 14.83 -7.80
C ASP A 65 -5.72 14.83 -6.43
N SER A 66 -6.14 13.95 -5.52
CA SER A 66 -5.51 13.80 -4.22
C SER A 66 -4.08 13.27 -4.32
N MET A 67 -3.86 12.33 -5.23
CA MET A 67 -2.53 11.81 -5.53
C MET A 67 -1.60 12.90 -6.10
N HIS A 68 -2.10 13.73 -7.01
CA HIS A 68 -1.33 14.87 -7.54
C HIS A 68 -1.03 15.93 -6.48
N LYS A 69 -1.99 16.26 -5.61
CA LYS A 69 -1.78 17.21 -4.51
C LYS A 69 -0.73 16.72 -3.50
N THR A 70 -0.68 15.42 -3.23
CA THR A 70 0.37 14.82 -2.39
C THR A 70 1.76 14.90 -3.01
N GLY A 71 1.85 15.03 -4.34
CA GLY A 71 3.05 14.77 -5.13
C GLY A 71 3.24 13.28 -5.37
N LEU A 72 3.83 12.92 -6.49
CA LEU A 72 4.01 11.52 -6.88
C LEU A 72 5.05 10.80 -6.01
N TYR A 73 5.41 9.57 -6.38
CA TYR A 73 6.48 8.82 -5.70
C TYR A 73 7.81 9.57 -5.74
N ASP A 74 8.55 9.56 -4.64
CA ASP A 74 9.89 10.14 -4.56
C ASP A 74 10.91 9.17 -5.18
N GLU A 75 11.50 9.56 -6.31
CA GLU A 75 12.48 8.76 -7.06
C GLU A 75 13.73 8.39 -6.26
N LYS A 76 13.98 9.07 -5.14
CA LYS A 76 15.07 8.74 -4.21
C LYS A 76 14.79 7.49 -3.39
N PHE A 77 13.55 7.01 -3.37
CA PHE A 77 13.14 5.78 -2.70
C PHE A 77 12.93 4.66 -3.72
N ARG A 78 13.87 3.72 -3.78
CA ARG A 78 13.73 2.48 -4.54
C ARG A 78 13.07 1.36 -3.73
N TYR A 79 13.10 1.49 -2.40
CA TYR A 79 12.43 0.64 -1.41
C TYR A 79 11.67 1.56 -0.47
N HIS A 80 10.54 1.11 0.06
CA HIS A 80 9.63 1.94 0.86
C HIS A 80 9.11 3.20 0.15
N GLU A 81 9.08 3.21 -1.19
CA GLU A 81 8.47 4.30 -1.97
C GLU A 81 6.99 4.45 -1.67
N ASP A 82 6.31 3.33 -1.45
CA ASP A 82 4.91 3.25 -1.05
C ASP A 82 4.69 3.79 0.37
N SER A 83 5.56 3.43 1.29
CA SER A 83 5.52 3.93 2.68
C SER A 83 5.77 5.43 2.74
N ASP A 84 6.74 5.95 1.97
CA ASP A 84 6.99 7.38 1.85
C ASP A 84 5.78 8.12 1.28
N PHE A 85 5.20 7.60 0.20
CA PHE A 85 4.02 8.18 -0.42
C PHE A 85 2.84 8.18 0.55
N ARG A 86 2.59 7.05 1.22
CA ARG A 86 1.50 6.91 2.20
C ARG A 86 1.63 7.91 3.34
N LEU A 87 2.81 8.05 3.94
CA LEU A 87 3.07 9.01 5.01
C LEU A 87 2.84 10.46 4.58
N ARG A 88 3.13 10.81 3.31
CA ARG A 88 2.82 12.13 2.76
C ARG A 88 1.32 12.30 2.51
N PHE A 89 0.68 11.28 1.96
CA PHE A 89 -0.74 11.29 1.64
C PHE A 89 -1.61 11.44 2.91
N GLU A 90 -1.31 10.69 3.95
CA GLU A 90 -2.08 10.67 5.21
C GLU A 90 -1.93 11.95 6.05
N LYS A 91 -1.09 12.94 5.63
CA LYS A 91 -1.07 14.28 6.25
C LYS A 91 -2.30 15.09 5.92
N ASP A 92 -2.81 14.96 4.70
CA ASP A 92 -3.88 15.81 4.18
C ASP A 92 -5.14 15.00 3.83
N PHE A 93 -5.00 13.68 3.66
CA PHE A 93 -6.04 12.79 3.17
C PHE A 93 -6.12 11.52 4.01
N LYS A 94 -7.25 10.83 3.89
CA LYS A 94 -7.48 9.56 4.57
C LYS A 94 -7.57 8.41 3.57
N ILE A 95 -7.00 7.26 3.93
CA ILE A 95 -7.17 6.00 3.22
C ILE A 95 -8.21 5.17 3.98
N ASP A 96 -9.38 4.99 3.40
CA ASP A 96 -10.43 4.17 3.97
C ASP A 96 -10.18 2.68 3.69
N ARG A 97 -10.76 1.82 4.51
CA ARG A 97 -10.64 0.37 4.39
C ARG A 97 -11.92 -0.25 3.87
N LEU A 98 -11.84 -1.00 2.78
CA LEU A 98 -12.86 -1.94 2.35
C LEU A 98 -12.51 -3.35 2.88
N LYS A 99 -13.30 -3.87 3.84
CA LYS A 99 -13.03 -5.14 4.53
C LYS A 99 -13.35 -6.37 3.66
N ILE A 100 -12.97 -6.33 2.38
CA ILE A 100 -13.13 -7.42 1.42
C ILE A 100 -11.77 -7.74 0.84
N PRO A 101 -11.32 -9.02 0.80
CA PRO A 101 -10.02 -9.40 0.30
C PRO A 101 -10.06 -9.49 -1.24
N LEU A 102 -9.87 -8.35 -1.91
CA LEU A 102 -9.94 -8.25 -3.36
C LEU A 102 -8.58 -8.38 -4.05
N TYR A 103 -7.51 -8.30 -3.28
CA TYR A 103 -6.13 -8.37 -3.77
C TYR A 103 -5.48 -9.67 -3.32
N ARG A 104 -4.61 -10.26 -4.15
CA ARG A 104 -3.80 -11.44 -3.80
C ARG A 104 -2.33 -11.11 -3.97
N TYR A 105 -1.67 -10.96 -2.84
CA TYR A 105 -0.26 -10.67 -2.74
C TYR A 105 0.51 -11.98 -2.76
N ARG A 106 1.32 -12.17 -3.81
CA ARG A 106 2.11 -13.38 -3.98
C ARG A 106 3.46 -13.27 -3.27
N ARG A 107 3.75 -14.24 -2.42
CA ARG A 107 5.02 -14.33 -1.72
C ARG A 107 5.90 -15.42 -2.35
N HIS A 108 7.05 -15.02 -2.88
CA HIS A 108 8.02 -15.90 -3.51
C HIS A 108 9.46 -15.48 -3.14
N ASN A 109 10.44 -16.36 -3.42
CA ASN A 109 11.82 -16.18 -3.00
C ASN A 109 12.53 -14.97 -3.64
N THR A 110 12.01 -14.45 -4.76
CA THR A 110 12.58 -13.32 -5.50
C THR A 110 11.87 -11.99 -5.22
N ASN A 111 10.94 -11.91 -4.26
CA ASN A 111 10.35 -10.63 -3.87
C ASN A 111 11.45 -9.63 -3.47
N ILE A 112 11.31 -8.39 -3.95
CA ILE A 112 12.27 -7.31 -3.66
C ILE A 112 12.41 -7.05 -2.16
N THR A 113 11.34 -7.26 -1.40
CA THR A 113 11.28 -7.14 0.07
C THR A 113 12.14 -8.15 0.82
N ASN A 114 12.61 -9.22 0.17
CA ASN A 114 13.51 -10.21 0.77
C ASN A 114 14.93 -9.67 0.97
N ASN A 115 15.31 -8.55 0.34
CA ASN A 115 16.60 -7.91 0.54
C ASN A 115 16.59 -7.08 1.83
N THR A 116 16.77 -7.76 2.96
CA THR A 116 16.69 -7.16 4.31
C THR A 116 17.69 -6.03 4.53
N ILE A 117 18.89 -6.11 3.95
CA ILE A 117 19.93 -5.06 4.10
C ILE A 117 19.42 -3.77 3.44
N LYS A 118 18.98 -3.84 2.18
CA LYS A 118 18.47 -2.66 1.48
C LYS A 118 17.18 -2.14 2.11
N MET A 119 16.28 -3.03 2.53
CA MET A 119 15.07 -2.65 3.25
C MET A 119 15.41 -1.84 4.51
N ASN A 120 16.39 -2.26 5.32
CA ASN A 120 16.79 -1.53 6.52
C ASN A 120 17.39 -0.16 6.20
N ILE A 121 18.29 -0.06 5.21
CA ILE A 121 18.89 1.22 4.80
C ILE A 121 17.81 2.24 4.39
N TYR A 122 16.83 1.80 3.59
CA TYR A 122 15.76 2.69 3.16
C TYR A 122 14.75 2.98 4.26
N LYS A 123 14.55 2.05 5.21
CA LYS A 123 13.74 2.29 6.41
C LYS A 123 14.35 3.39 7.28
N GLU A 124 15.67 3.38 7.50
CA GLU A 124 16.34 4.47 8.22
C GLU A 124 16.20 5.81 7.50
N ARG A 125 16.35 5.82 6.17
CA ARG A 125 16.11 7.02 5.34
C ARG A 125 14.67 7.52 5.46
N LEU A 126 13.70 6.63 5.46
CA LEU A 126 12.27 6.94 5.66
C LEU A 126 12.05 7.57 7.04
N ASN A 127 12.57 6.94 8.08
CA ASN A 127 12.47 7.43 9.45
C ASN A 127 13.09 8.83 9.60
N LYS A 128 14.25 9.05 8.99
CA LYS A 128 14.91 10.36 8.99
C LYS A 128 14.09 11.42 8.25
N LYS A 129 13.53 11.09 7.08
CA LYS A 129 12.73 12.03 6.28
C LYS A 129 11.46 12.45 6.99
N HIS A 130 10.80 11.53 7.69
CA HIS A 130 9.50 11.74 8.34
C HIS A 130 9.58 11.96 9.85
N ASN A 131 10.79 12.08 10.42
CA ASN A 131 11.02 12.22 11.87
C ASN A 131 10.37 11.11 12.71
N LEU A 132 10.38 9.87 12.18
CA LEU A 132 9.81 8.69 12.83
C LEU A 132 10.80 8.03 13.81
N PHE A 133 11.58 8.82 14.51
CA PHE A 133 12.45 8.27 15.54
C PHE A 133 11.58 7.80 16.71
N SER A 134 11.59 6.50 16.95
CA SER A 134 11.00 5.94 18.15
C SER A 134 11.64 6.65 19.36
N ASN A 135 10.81 7.33 20.14
CA ASN A 135 11.16 7.65 21.52
C ASN A 135 11.30 6.30 22.23
N THR A 136 12.48 5.72 22.18
CA THR A 136 12.89 4.70 23.14
C THR A 136 12.97 5.46 24.46
N LYS A 137 11.89 5.46 25.21
CA LYS A 137 11.94 5.81 26.62
C LYS A 137 12.80 4.74 27.29
N GLU A 138 13.93 5.18 27.81
CA GLU A 138 14.68 4.48 28.83
C GLU A 138 13.79 4.07 30.01
#